data_d12eb122347f59306fe05254e907cbe4
#
_entry.id   d12eb122347f59306fe05254e907cbe4
#
_cell.length_a   1.000
_cell.length_b   1.000
_cell.length_c   1.000
_cell.angle_alpha   90.00
_cell.angle_beta   90.00
_cell.angle_gamma   90.00
#
_symmetry.space_group_name_H-M   'P 1'
#
loop_
_entity.id
_entity.type
_entity.pdbx_description
1 polymer ?
#
loop_
_entity_poly.entity_id
_entity_poly.type
_entity_poly.pdbx_seq_one_letter_code
_entity_poly.pdbx_strand_id
1 'polypeptide(L)'
;MTLKAGKRRKRKWLVVLFVAMFAAYFFGVYAPSLGMYSLSKSSAPPEFVQPAQEEQADSEQSNQSNTQEEQAESASTDQSEDQEKTEDNVYAAATTEEVKESLASLPERVYVPNIIDGTVDIIDPATFEIIDHFQVEELPYHITPSWDMTELLVNNEESSSFTVLDTETGRPKDRVEATYPYNFYYTPDGSKAVIVAERLQLIGFRDRKTWELLGSVHIPWPGVDHLDFSKDGDYLLASSEWSGVVSKVDTNKMELVDHVEVTGLLPVDVKLSPDGSVFYVANQGSGGVSVIDPDKMKEIDFVPTGAGAHGLQISRDAKSLYVSNRMEGSVSVIDFKTNKVTDKWFTGGSPDMFQLSPDGRQLWVSGRYDGAVYVLDTKTGDLLKTIYTGAQPHGIAYFPNPGRFSLGHNGVYR
;
A
#
# COMPACT_ATOMS: atom_id res chain seq x y z
N MET A 1 -29.47 -35.14 -28.58
CA MET A 1 -28.09 -34.69 -28.61
C MET A 1 -28.04 -33.21 -29.05
N THR A 2 -28.67 -32.27 -28.35
CA THR A 2 -28.74 -30.84 -28.73
C THR A 2 -29.09 -29.93 -27.52
N LEU A 3 -28.29 -29.92 -26.45
CA LEU A 3 -28.51 -29.02 -25.32
C LEU A 3 -27.22 -28.47 -24.67
N LYS A 4 -26.05 -28.61 -25.31
CA LYS A 4 -24.78 -28.10 -24.76
C LYS A 4 -24.23 -26.81 -25.42
N ALA A 5 -24.79 -26.36 -26.55
CA ALA A 5 -24.28 -25.19 -27.27
C ALA A 5 -24.80 -23.82 -26.75
N GLY A 6 -25.94 -23.78 -26.06
CA GLY A 6 -26.58 -22.55 -25.64
C GLY A 6 -25.91 -21.85 -24.41
N LYS A 7 -25.30 -22.61 -23.50
CA LYS A 7 -24.70 -22.05 -22.27
C LYS A 7 -23.35 -21.36 -22.52
N ARG A 8 -22.56 -21.83 -23.51
CA ARG A 8 -21.25 -21.18 -23.83
C ARG A 8 -21.44 -19.85 -24.57
N ARG A 9 -22.51 -19.69 -25.34
CA ARG A 9 -22.78 -18.42 -26.06
C ARG A 9 -23.26 -17.31 -25.12
N LYS A 10 -24.09 -17.65 -24.12
CA LYS A 10 -24.55 -16.67 -23.12
C LYS A 10 -23.42 -16.15 -22.21
N ARG A 11 -22.45 -16.99 -21.84
CA ARG A 11 -21.27 -16.56 -21.07
C ARG A 11 -20.35 -15.61 -21.84
N LYS A 12 -20.16 -15.84 -23.15
CA LYS A 12 -19.35 -14.93 -23.98
C LYS A 12 -20.02 -13.55 -24.16
N TRP A 13 -21.33 -13.49 -24.23
CA TRP A 13 -22.07 -12.22 -24.33
C TRP A 13 -22.08 -11.46 -23.00
N LEU A 14 -22.12 -12.14 -21.85
CA LEU A 14 -21.99 -11.47 -20.54
C LEU A 14 -20.61 -10.84 -20.34
N VAL A 15 -19.55 -11.53 -20.74
CA VAL A 15 -18.18 -10.98 -20.65
C VAL A 15 -18.01 -9.79 -21.61
N VAL A 16 -18.54 -9.86 -22.82
CA VAL A 16 -18.48 -8.74 -23.77
C VAL A 16 -19.32 -7.55 -23.30
N LEU A 17 -20.47 -7.76 -22.64
CA LEU A 17 -21.26 -6.69 -22.05
C LEU A 17 -20.54 -6.05 -20.84
N PHE A 18 -19.86 -6.84 -20.02
CA PHE A 18 -19.11 -6.35 -18.87
C PHE A 18 -17.90 -5.50 -19.30
N VAL A 19 -17.15 -5.97 -20.31
CA VAL A 19 -16.03 -5.22 -20.89
C VAL A 19 -16.53 -3.93 -21.59
N ALA A 20 -17.68 -3.98 -22.28
CA ALA A 20 -18.25 -2.79 -22.91
C ALA A 20 -18.82 -1.78 -21.89
N MET A 21 -19.39 -2.24 -20.78
CA MET A 21 -19.84 -1.36 -19.69
C MET A 21 -18.65 -0.77 -18.93
N PHE A 22 -17.57 -1.55 -18.72
CA PHE A 22 -16.34 -1.07 -18.10
C PHE A 22 -15.64 -0.03 -19.00
N ALA A 23 -15.57 -0.26 -20.31
CA ALA A 23 -15.06 0.71 -21.28
C ALA A 23 -15.94 1.97 -21.33
N ALA A 24 -17.28 1.83 -21.32
CA ALA A 24 -18.18 3.00 -21.29
C ALA A 24 -18.09 3.78 -19.98
N TYR A 25 -17.89 3.11 -18.85
CA TYR A 25 -17.65 3.74 -17.56
C TYR A 25 -16.28 4.43 -17.52
N PHE A 26 -15.24 3.74 -18.02
CA PHE A 26 -13.88 4.28 -18.08
C PHE A 26 -13.83 5.52 -19.02
N PHE A 27 -14.42 5.45 -20.21
CA PHE A 27 -14.46 6.57 -21.15
C PHE A 27 -15.47 7.65 -20.75
N GLY A 28 -16.57 7.32 -20.06
CA GLY A 28 -17.56 8.27 -19.59
C GLY A 28 -17.12 9.09 -18.37
N VAL A 29 -16.35 8.49 -17.47
CA VAL A 29 -15.90 9.12 -16.20
C VAL A 29 -14.49 9.69 -16.30
N TYR A 30 -13.61 9.06 -17.11
CA TYR A 30 -12.21 9.46 -17.25
C TYR A 30 -11.90 10.28 -18.52
N ALA A 31 -12.75 10.22 -19.56
CA ALA A 31 -12.51 11.01 -20.77
C ALA A 31 -12.56 12.55 -20.58
N PRO A 32 -13.30 13.10 -19.61
CA PRO A 32 -13.19 14.53 -19.31
C PRO A 32 -11.92 14.93 -18.57
N SER A 33 -11.27 14.00 -17.86
CA SER A 33 -10.00 14.25 -17.15
C SER A 33 -8.76 13.93 -18.00
N LEU A 34 -8.91 13.10 -19.04
CA LEU A 34 -7.93 12.97 -20.11
C LEU A 34 -8.19 14.07 -21.13
N GLY A 35 -7.82 15.31 -20.81
CA GLY A 35 -7.78 16.38 -21.80
C GLY A 35 -7.08 15.84 -23.04
N MET A 36 -7.76 15.92 -24.21
CA MET A 36 -7.15 15.57 -25.49
C MET A 36 -5.92 16.44 -25.69
N TYR A 37 -4.78 16.00 -25.19
CA TYR A 37 -3.51 16.63 -25.51
C TYR A 37 -3.18 16.31 -26.96
N SER A 38 -3.29 17.35 -27.77
CA SER A 38 -2.70 17.40 -29.10
C SER A 38 -1.26 16.90 -29.02
N LEU A 39 -0.95 15.83 -29.76
CA LEU A 39 0.39 15.35 -29.98
C LEU A 39 1.19 16.45 -30.75
N SER A 40 1.72 17.42 -30.04
CA SER A 40 2.81 18.23 -30.56
C SER A 40 4.09 17.43 -30.35
N LYS A 41 4.73 17.10 -31.46
CA LYS A 41 6.07 16.51 -31.48
C LYS A 41 7.04 17.42 -30.72
N SER A 42 7.52 16.98 -29.59
CA SER A 42 8.66 17.61 -28.92
C SER A 42 9.43 16.60 -28.09
N SER A 43 10.70 16.48 -28.46
CA SER A 43 11.89 16.02 -27.73
C SER A 43 11.85 14.63 -27.05
N ALA A 44 12.90 13.87 -27.38
CA ALA A 44 13.27 12.62 -26.73
C ALA A 44 13.41 12.78 -25.21
N PRO A 45 13.12 11.69 -24.45
CA PRO A 45 13.33 11.69 -23.02
C PRO A 45 14.81 11.94 -22.69
N PRO A 46 15.12 12.55 -21.54
CA PRO A 46 16.51 12.74 -21.13
C PRO A 46 17.20 11.38 -20.98
N GLU A 47 18.35 11.25 -21.63
CA GLU A 47 19.23 10.08 -21.48
C GLU A 47 19.71 10.00 -20.03
N PHE A 48 19.39 8.89 -19.38
CA PHE A 48 20.00 8.52 -18.12
C PHE A 48 21.43 8.06 -18.39
N VAL A 49 22.39 8.87 -17.99
CA VAL A 49 23.81 8.50 -18.03
C VAL A 49 24.07 7.50 -16.90
N GLN A 50 24.42 6.27 -17.25
CA GLN A 50 24.95 5.30 -16.30
C GLN A 50 26.38 5.69 -15.92
N PRO A 51 26.75 5.66 -14.64
CA PRO A 51 28.16 5.79 -14.24
C PRO A 51 28.94 4.54 -14.68
N ALA A 52 30.14 4.75 -15.20
CA ALA A 52 31.06 3.71 -15.64
C ALA A 52 31.47 2.81 -14.46
N GLN A 53 31.47 1.50 -14.71
CA GLN A 53 32.04 0.50 -13.80
C GLN A 53 33.57 0.63 -13.78
N GLU A 54 34.14 0.90 -12.62
CA GLU A 54 35.54 0.68 -12.35
C GLU A 54 35.72 -0.74 -11.78
N GLU A 55 36.51 -1.53 -12.50
CA GLU A 55 37.03 -2.82 -12.04
C GLU A 55 38.01 -2.61 -10.87
N GLN A 56 37.80 -3.29 -9.76
CA GLN A 56 38.85 -3.53 -8.78
C GLN A 56 38.94 -4.99 -8.42
N ALA A 57 40.19 -5.47 -8.50
CA ALA A 57 40.64 -6.84 -8.38
C ALA A 57 40.74 -7.34 -6.95
N ASP A 58 40.66 -8.66 -6.86
CA ASP A 58 40.96 -9.63 -5.80
C ASP A 58 41.88 -9.22 -4.65
N SER A 59 41.50 -9.61 -3.44
CA SER A 59 42.45 -10.26 -2.51
C SER A 59 41.70 -11.16 -1.49
N GLU A 60 41.96 -12.44 -1.61
CA GLU A 60 41.65 -13.50 -0.62
C GLU A 60 42.39 -13.26 0.70
N GLN A 61 41.74 -13.53 1.81
CA GLN A 61 42.39 -14.25 2.92
C GLN A 61 41.40 -14.87 3.88
N SER A 62 41.60 -16.18 4.04
CA SER A 62 41.03 -17.11 4.97
C SER A 62 41.34 -16.79 6.44
N ASN A 63 40.44 -17.13 7.37
CA ASN A 63 40.83 -17.94 8.54
C ASN A 63 39.63 -18.58 9.26
N GLN A 64 39.87 -19.81 9.63
CA GLN A 64 39.03 -20.79 10.33
C GLN A 64 39.11 -20.66 11.85
N SER A 65 38.14 -21.32 12.46
CA SER A 65 38.15 -22.08 13.75
C SER A 65 37.48 -21.33 14.92
N ASN A 66 36.77 -21.93 15.81
CA ASN A 66 36.43 -23.29 16.21
C ASN A 66 35.34 -23.26 17.29
N THR A 67 34.42 -24.20 17.22
CA THR A 67 33.65 -24.96 18.22
C THR A 67 33.86 -24.67 19.73
N GLN A 68 32.74 -24.58 20.50
CA GLN A 68 32.44 -25.61 21.52
C GLN A 68 31.03 -25.46 22.10
N GLU A 69 30.34 -26.59 22.20
CA GLU A 69 29.08 -26.87 22.89
C GLU A 69 29.25 -26.78 24.41
N GLU A 70 28.14 -26.43 25.09
CA GLU A 70 27.78 -27.13 26.33
C GLU A 70 26.28 -27.01 26.63
N GLN A 71 25.68 -28.16 26.92
CA GLN A 71 24.29 -28.39 27.29
C GLN A 71 24.03 -27.96 28.73
N ALA A 72 22.85 -27.44 28.99
CA ALA A 72 22.20 -27.62 30.28
C ALA A 72 20.67 -27.58 30.10
N GLU A 73 20.08 -28.72 30.33
CA GLU A 73 18.68 -29.06 30.44
C GLU A 73 18.11 -28.59 31.78
N SER A 74 16.98 -27.89 31.83
CA SER A 74 15.96 -28.19 32.87
C SER A 74 14.67 -27.40 32.62
N ALA A 75 13.59 -28.10 32.80
CA ALA A 75 12.20 -27.81 32.60
C ALA A 75 11.64 -26.52 33.27
N SER A 76 10.83 -25.76 32.53
CA SER A 76 9.66 -25.11 33.07
C SER A 76 8.61 -24.98 31.96
N THR A 77 7.48 -25.57 32.23
CA THR A 77 6.29 -25.70 31.41
C THR A 77 5.47 -24.42 31.37
N ASP A 78 4.86 -24.16 30.22
CA ASP A 78 3.54 -23.57 30.02
C ASP A 78 3.37 -22.03 30.12
N GLN A 79 4.40 -21.25 29.80
CA GLN A 79 4.23 -19.82 29.49
C GLN A 79 4.98 -19.38 28.21
N SER A 80 5.53 -20.30 27.43
CA SER A 80 6.41 -20.01 26.30
C SER A 80 5.70 -19.91 24.94
N GLU A 81 4.48 -20.43 24.79
CA GLU A 81 3.79 -20.42 23.50
C GLU A 81 3.24 -19.04 23.09
N ASP A 82 2.86 -18.19 24.05
CA ASP A 82 2.36 -16.85 23.76
C ASP A 82 3.51 -15.80 23.60
N GLN A 83 4.67 -16.03 24.20
CA GLN A 83 5.82 -15.13 24.06
C GLN A 83 6.64 -15.42 22.79
N GLU A 84 6.74 -16.68 22.36
CA GLU A 84 7.46 -17.06 21.14
C GLU A 84 6.75 -16.57 19.87
N LYS A 85 5.41 -16.40 19.91
CA LYS A 85 4.61 -15.82 18.82
C LYS A 85 4.74 -14.31 18.67
N THR A 86 5.20 -13.58 19.68
CA THR A 86 5.35 -12.11 19.61
C THR A 86 6.64 -11.68 18.91
N GLU A 87 7.71 -12.49 18.94
CA GLU A 87 8.98 -12.16 18.27
C GLU A 87 8.92 -12.30 16.74
N ASP A 88 7.99 -13.10 16.22
CA ASP A 88 7.83 -13.33 14.78
C ASP A 88 6.85 -12.37 14.09
N ASN A 89 6.06 -11.59 14.82
CA ASN A 89 5.10 -10.66 14.22
C ASN A 89 5.78 -9.38 13.73
N VAL A 90 5.82 -9.18 12.41
CA VAL A 90 6.44 -7.99 11.78
C VAL A 90 5.74 -6.66 12.17
N TYR A 91 4.50 -6.73 12.62
CA TYR A 91 3.71 -5.57 13.08
C TYR A 91 3.68 -5.45 14.62
N ALA A 92 4.49 -6.22 15.36
CA ALA A 92 4.42 -6.27 16.83
C ALA A 92 4.42 -4.89 17.49
N ALA A 93 5.26 -3.95 17.03
CA ALA A 93 5.28 -2.60 17.57
C ALA A 93 4.06 -1.75 17.20
N ALA A 94 3.39 -2.08 16.10
CA ALA A 94 2.15 -1.44 15.67
C ALA A 94 0.90 -2.08 16.28
N THR A 95 1.01 -3.21 16.98
CA THR A 95 -0.11 -3.86 17.69
C THR A 95 -0.36 -3.26 19.08
N THR A 96 0.50 -2.39 19.56
CA THR A 96 0.27 -1.63 20.81
C THR A 96 -0.69 -0.47 20.56
N GLU A 97 -1.29 0.06 21.63
CA GLU A 97 -2.06 1.31 21.58
C GLU A 97 -1.16 2.54 21.84
N GLU A 98 0.12 2.32 22.15
CA GLU A 98 1.06 3.36 22.56
C GLU A 98 1.79 3.94 21.36
N VAL A 99 1.62 5.24 21.17
CA VAL A 99 2.41 6.05 20.24
C VAL A 99 3.78 6.34 20.84
N LYS A 100 4.84 6.45 20.03
CA LYS A 100 6.17 6.85 20.49
C LYS A 100 6.11 8.08 21.38
N GLU A 101 6.90 8.11 22.47
CA GLU A 101 7.00 9.25 23.38
C GLU A 101 7.28 10.59 22.65
N SER A 102 8.13 10.55 21.63
CA SER A 102 8.45 11.72 20.80
C SER A 102 7.26 12.27 19.99
N LEU A 103 6.22 11.49 19.80
CA LEU A 103 5.02 11.84 19.03
C LEU A 103 3.79 12.03 19.94
N ALA A 104 3.87 11.64 21.20
CA ALA A 104 2.73 11.60 22.11
C ALA A 104 2.12 13.00 22.42
N SER A 105 2.86 14.07 22.19
CA SER A 105 2.36 15.44 22.34
C SER A 105 1.73 16.01 21.07
N LEU A 106 1.84 15.30 19.93
CA LEU A 106 1.26 15.76 18.67
C LEU A 106 -0.26 15.58 18.70
N PRO A 107 -1.02 16.50 18.11
CA PRO A 107 -2.46 16.34 17.99
C PRO A 107 -2.78 15.20 17.00
N GLU A 108 -3.72 14.34 17.37
CA GLU A 108 -4.25 13.34 16.46
C GLU A 108 -5.02 14.01 15.33
N ARG A 109 -4.72 13.62 14.10
CA ARG A 109 -5.36 14.14 12.89
C ARG A 109 -5.49 13.03 11.84
N VAL A 110 -6.54 13.11 11.05
CA VAL A 110 -6.68 12.30 9.84
C VAL A 110 -6.53 13.20 8.62
N TYR A 111 -5.58 12.84 7.77
CA TYR A 111 -5.23 13.58 6.57
C TYR A 111 -5.77 12.86 5.34
N VAL A 112 -6.46 13.59 4.47
CA VAL A 112 -7.15 13.04 3.29
C VAL A 112 -6.78 13.84 2.05
N PRO A 113 -5.96 13.31 1.14
CA PRO A 113 -5.67 13.96 -0.13
C PRO A 113 -6.85 13.78 -1.09
N ASN A 114 -7.24 14.85 -1.75
CA ASN A 114 -8.33 14.90 -2.73
C ASN A 114 -7.75 15.08 -4.13
N ILE A 115 -7.73 14.00 -4.92
CA ILE A 115 -6.98 13.92 -6.19
C ILE A 115 -7.38 15.03 -7.17
N ILE A 116 -8.69 15.22 -7.38
CA ILE A 116 -9.20 16.14 -8.41
C ILE A 116 -9.06 17.60 -7.97
N ASP A 117 -9.25 17.86 -6.69
CA ASP A 117 -9.23 19.25 -6.18
C ASP A 117 -7.80 19.74 -5.89
N GLY A 118 -6.81 18.83 -5.86
CA GLY A 118 -5.43 19.18 -5.51
C GLY A 118 -5.30 19.66 -4.07
N THR A 119 -6.09 19.12 -3.15
CA THR A 119 -6.19 19.59 -1.77
C THR A 119 -5.94 18.47 -0.76
N VAL A 120 -5.72 18.86 0.49
CA VAL A 120 -5.74 17.96 1.65
C VAL A 120 -6.77 18.51 2.64
N ASP A 121 -7.66 17.62 3.10
CA ASP A 121 -8.51 17.86 4.25
C ASP A 121 -7.85 17.31 5.52
N ILE A 122 -7.94 18.02 6.63
CA ILE A 122 -7.57 17.53 7.96
C ILE A 122 -8.84 17.37 8.78
N ILE A 123 -9.05 16.17 9.30
CA ILE A 123 -10.19 15.81 10.14
C ILE A 123 -9.71 15.62 11.58
N ASP A 124 -10.43 16.20 12.54
CA ASP A 124 -10.29 15.89 13.96
C ASP A 124 -11.02 14.56 14.26
N PRO A 125 -10.29 13.49 14.66
CA PRO A 125 -10.91 12.19 14.90
C PRO A 125 -11.82 12.15 16.14
N ALA A 126 -11.69 13.10 17.06
CA ALA A 126 -12.54 13.17 18.25
C ALA A 126 -13.93 13.75 17.95
N THR A 127 -14.02 14.68 16.99
CA THR A 127 -15.26 15.37 16.63
C THR A 127 -15.84 14.91 15.30
N PHE A 128 -15.03 14.25 14.45
CA PHE A 128 -15.33 13.90 13.05
C PHE A 128 -15.60 15.13 12.16
N GLU A 129 -15.02 16.28 12.49
CA GLU A 129 -15.15 17.51 11.73
C GLU A 129 -13.88 17.81 10.94
N ILE A 130 -14.05 18.34 9.72
CA ILE A 130 -12.92 18.90 8.98
C ILE A 130 -12.51 20.20 9.67
N ILE A 131 -11.29 20.21 10.22
CA ILE A 131 -10.73 21.34 10.97
C ILE A 131 -9.81 22.21 10.13
N ASP A 132 -9.37 21.69 8.99
CA ASP A 132 -8.52 22.41 8.06
C ASP A 132 -8.64 21.86 6.64
N HIS A 133 -8.39 22.74 5.65
CA HIS A 133 -8.43 22.45 4.22
C HIS A 133 -7.43 23.36 3.49
N PHE A 134 -6.52 22.78 2.71
CA PHE A 134 -5.52 23.57 1.99
C PHE A 134 -5.13 22.95 0.66
N GLN A 135 -4.66 23.82 -0.24
CA GLN A 135 -4.13 23.41 -1.55
C GLN A 135 -2.76 22.74 -1.37
N VAL A 136 -2.53 21.69 -2.14
CA VAL A 136 -1.25 21.11 -2.47
C VAL A 136 -1.03 21.20 -3.97
N GLU A 137 -0.27 20.31 -4.56
CA GLU A 137 -0.02 20.32 -6.00
C GLU A 137 -0.94 19.33 -6.74
N GLU A 138 -0.71 19.09 -8.04
CA GLU A 138 -1.62 18.35 -8.92
C GLU A 138 -1.58 16.84 -8.66
N LEU A 139 -2.75 16.22 -8.61
CA LEU A 139 -3.00 14.79 -8.36
C LEU A 139 -2.35 14.27 -7.06
N PRO A 140 -2.75 14.77 -5.90
CA PRO A 140 -2.31 14.20 -4.62
C PRO A 140 -2.98 12.84 -4.39
N TYR A 141 -2.21 11.75 -4.42
CA TYR A 141 -2.74 10.39 -4.25
C TYR A 141 -2.67 9.90 -2.80
N HIS A 142 -1.51 10.00 -2.17
CA HIS A 142 -1.24 9.44 -0.86
C HIS A 142 -0.61 10.45 0.09
N ILE A 143 -0.73 10.18 1.39
CA ILE A 143 0.01 10.87 2.43
C ILE A 143 0.87 9.84 3.16
N THR A 144 2.17 10.05 3.12
CA THR A 144 3.18 9.11 3.56
C THR A 144 3.91 9.67 4.77
N PRO A 145 3.76 9.08 5.98
CA PRO A 145 4.62 9.41 7.10
C PRO A 145 6.07 9.06 6.79
N SER A 146 7.02 9.94 7.11
CA SER A 146 8.45 9.65 6.99
C SER A 146 8.83 8.44 7.84
N TRP A 147 9.95 7.79 7.52
CA TRP A 147 10.39 6.57 8.21
C TRP A 147 10.50 6.76 9.73
N ASP A 148 11.02 7.90 10.18
CA ASP A 148 11.16 8.26 11.58
C ASP A 148 9.89 8.92 12.18
N MET A 149 8.86 9.12 11.34
CA MET A 149 7.57 9.71 11.69
C MET A 149 7.66 11.17 12.15
N THR A 150 8.63 11.93 11.63
CA THR A 150 8.81 13.36 11.95
C THR A 150 8.17 14.29 10.93
N GLU A 151 7.77 13.76 9.77
CA GLU A 151 7.16 14.49 8.66
C GLU A 151 6.07 13.66 8.00
N LEU A 152 5.17 14.32 7.28
CA LEU A 152 4.23 13.71 6.37
C LEU A 152 4.50 14.24 4.97
N LEU A 153 4.47 13.36 3.96
CA LEU A 153 4.71 13.71 2.58
C LEU A 153 3.47 13.42 1.74
N VAL A 154 2.93 14.43 1.05
CA VAL A 154 1.83 14.28 0.10
C VAL A 154 2.41 14.01 -1.27
N ASN A 155 2.07 12.89 -1.87
CA ASN A 155 2.53 12.50 -3.21
C ASN A 155 1.74 13.28 -4.27
N ASN A 156 2.35 14.25 -4.93
CA ASN A 156 1.73 15.01 -6.03
C ASN A 156 2.25 14.44 -7.36
N GLU A 157 1.53 13.48 -7.92
CA GLU A 157 2.02 12.69 -9.06
C GLU A 157 2.29 13.56 -10.28
N GLU A 158 1.30 14.36 -10.72
CA GLU A 158 1.42 15.17 -11.94
C GLU A 158 2.46 16.29 -11.79
N SER A 159 2.54 16.88 -10.61
CA SER A 159 3.54 17.92 -10.31
C SER A 159 4.93 17.38 -10.07
N SER A 160 5.14 16.06 -10.11
CA SER A 160 6.44 15.42 -9.88
C SER A 160 7.11 15.88 -8.59
N SER A 161 6.37 15.86 -7.47
CA SER A 161 6.82 16.38 -6.19
C SER A 161 6.18 15.71 -4.99
N PHE A 162 6.76 15.97 -3.82
CA PHE A 162 6.12 15.81 -2.53
C PHE A 162 5.90 17.17 -1.87
N THR A 163 4.71 17.41 -1.35
CA THR A 163 4.49 18.47 -0.37
C THR A 163 4.79 17.92 1.01
N VAL A 164 5.75 18.50 1.71
CA VAL A 164 6.13 18.09 3.08
C VAL A 164 5.29 18.86 4.06
N LEU A 165 4.59 18.14 4.95
CA LEU A 165 3.80 18.73 6.02
C LEU A 165 4.57 18.67 7.34
N ASP A 166 4.43 19.73 8.12
CA ASP A 166 4.87 19.80 9.50
C ASP A 166 3.87 19.06 10.41
N THR A 167 4.35 18.15 11.24
CA THR A 167 3.48 17.29 12.06
C THR A 167 2.84 18.00 13.25
N GLU A 168 3.41 19.12 13.74
CA GLU A 168 2.82 19.92 14.82
C GLU A 168 1.64 20.75 14.30
N THR A 169 1.84 21.44 13.18
CA THR A 169 0.82 22.33 12.59
C THR A 169 -0.13 21.60 11.66
N GLY A 170 0.29 20.50 11.04
CA GLY A 170 -0.41 19.81 9.96
C GLY A 170 -0.28 20.49 8.59
N ARG A 171 0.46 21.60 8.49
CA ARG A 171 0.51 22.47 7.31
C ARG A 171 1.76 22.23 6.44
N PRO A 172 1.70 22.58 5.14
CA PRO A 172 2.86 22.56 4.27
C PRO A 172 4.01 23.40 4.83
N LYS A 173 5.22 22.83 4.84
CA LYS A 173 6.45 23.50 5.27
C LYS A 173 7.57 23.46 4.22
N ASP A 174 7.56 22.48 3.34
CA ASP A 174 8.61 22.28 2.34
C ASP A 174 8.09 21.51 1.12
N ARG A 175 8.93 21.38 0.08
CA ARG A 175 8.67 20.69 -1.16
C ARG A 175 9.90 19.89 -1.62
N VAL A 176 9.69 18.65 -2.03
CA VAL A 176 10.75 17.77 -2.53
C VAL A 176 10.42 17.35 -3.96
N GLU A 177 11.39 17.46 -4.86
CA GLU A 177 11.25 16.98 -6.25
C GLU A 177 11.30 15.45 -6.31
N ALA A 178 10.32 14.86 -7.01
CA ALA A 178 10.25 13.43 -7.22
C ALA A 178 9.56 13.12 -8.55
N THR A 179 10.08 12.22 -9.36
CA THR A 179 9.56 11.95 -10.69
C THR A 179 8.27 11.12 -10.61
N TYR A 180 7.13 11.69 -10.95
CA TYR A 180 5.81 11.05 -10.99
C TYR A 180 5.55 10.13 -9.79
N PRO A 181 5.58 10.63 -8.54
CA PRO A 181 5.48 9.81 -7.33
C PRO A 181 4.03 9.36 -7.13
N TYR A 182 3.63 8.28 -7.80
CA TYR A 182 2.32 7.68 -7.58
C TYR A 182 2.23 7.11 -6.17
N ASN A 183 3.23 6.31 -5.77
CA ASN A 183 3.30 5.75 -4.44
C ASN A 183 4.70 5.90 -3.83
N PHE A 184 4.78 5.88 -2.49
CA PHE A 184 6.02 6.17 -1.79
C PHE A 184 6.20 5.34 -0.53
N TYR A 185 7.40 4.75 -0.39
CA TYR A 185 7.75 3.84 0.69
C TYR A 185 9.16 4.10 1.22
N TYR A 186 9.48 3.45 2.33
CA TYR A 186 10.84 3.36 2.87
C TYR A 186 11.22 1.90 3.10
N THR A 187 12.49 1.55 2.87
CA THR A 187 12.99 0.23 3.27
C THR A 187 12.90 0.06 4.79
N PRO A 188 12.70 -1.16 5.31
CA PRO A 188 12.55 -1.40 6.76
C PRO A 188 13.73 -0.89 7.61
N ASP A 189 14.96 -0.92 7.07
CA ASP A 189 16.16 -0.37 7.69
C ASP A 189 16.24 1.17 7.65
N GLY A 190 15.33 1.82 6.94
CA GLY A 190 15.26 3.26 6.78
C GLY A 190 16.42 3.87 5.98
N SER A 191 17.17 3.06 5.23
CA SER A 191 18.28 3.56 4.43
C SER A 191 17.82 4.19 3.12
N LYS A 192 16.75 3.68 2.51
CA LYS A 192 16.27 4.10 1.19
C LYS A 192 14.83 4.59 1.24
N ALA A 193 14.57 5.62 0.45
CA ALA A 193 13.26 6.06 0.00
C ALA A 193 12.93 5.37 -1.32
N VAL A 194 11.75 4.78 -1.46
CA VAL A 194 11.34 3.97 -2.62
C VAL A 194 10.11 4.59 -3.26
N ILE A 195 10.25 5.07 -4.49
CA ILE A 195 9.22 5.77 -5.23
C ILE A 195 8.70 4.87 -6.35
N VAL A 196 7.41 4.65 -6.39
CA VAL A 196 6.73 4.00 -7.51
C VAL A 196 6.28 5.08 -8.48
N ALA A 197 6.85 5.08 -9.69
CA ALA A 197 6.46 5.94 -10.79
C ALA A 197 5.67 5.10 -11.81
N GLU A 198 4.38 4.91 -11.58
CA GLU A 198 3.50 4.03 -12.34
C GLU A 198 3.55 4.30 -13.85
N ARG A 199 3.42 5.55 -14.25
CA ARG A 199 3.43 5.99 -15.67
C ARG A 199 4.72 5.65 -16.40
N LEU A 200 5.82 5.55 -15.66
CA LEU A 200 7.15 5.23 -16.21
C LEU A 200 7.50 3.75 -16.05
N GLN A 201 6.65 2.97 -15.40
CA GLN A 201 6.91 1.57 -15.06
C GLN A 201 8.23 1.41 -14.27
N LEU A 202 8.51 2.32 -13.34
CA LEU A 202 9.75 2.38 -12.58
C LEU A 202 9.50 2.31 -11.08
N ILE A 203 10.40 1.59 -10.39
CA ILE A 203 10.59 1.70 -8.94
C ILE A 203 11.95 2.34 -8.72
N GLY A 204 11.97 3.56 -8.21
CA GLY A 204 13.19 4.34 -7.96
C GLY A 204 13.62 4.23 -6.51
N PHE A 205 14.91 4.03 -6.27
CA PHE A 205 15.52 3.97 -4.95
C PHE A 205 16.40 5.21 -4.74
N ARG A 206 16.15 5.94 -3.65
CA ARG A 206 16.90 7.13 -3.27
C ARG A 206 17.47 6.98 -1.87
N ASP A 207 18.59 7.62 -1.60
CA ASP A 207 19.04 7.82 -0.23
C ASP A 207 18.00 8.64 0.54
N ARG A 208 17.52 8.12 1.69
CA ARG A 208 16.44 8.75 2.43
C ARG A 208 16.77 10.16 2.93
N LYS A 209 18.04 10.45 3.20
CA LYS A 209 18.49 11.73 3.79
C LYS A 209 18.86 12.77 2.74
N THR A 210 19.56 12.34 1.70
CA THR A 210 20.06 13.24 0.67
C THR A 210 19.16 13.35 -0.54
N TRP A 211 18.21 12.42 -0.70
CA TRP A 211 17.35 12.26 -1.87
C TRP A 211 18.10 11.93 -3.17
N GLU A 212 19.39 11.63 -3.07
CA GLU A 212 20.20 11.20 -4.21
C GLU A 212 19.66 9.87 -4.77
N LEU A 213 19.58 9.78 -6.11
CA LEU A 213 19.15 8.57 -6.79
C LEU A 213 20.25 7.49 -6.66
N LEU A 214 19.94 6.37 -6.03
CA LEU A 214 20.82 5.22 -5.89
C LEU A 214 20.69 4.24 -7.05
N GLY A 215 19.47 4.08 -7.57
CA GLY A 215 19.17 3.20 -8.69
C GLY A 215 17.68 3.16 -9.00
N SER A 216 17.32 2.48 -10.07
CA SER A 216 15.92 2.26 -10.45
C SER A 216 15.73 0.92 -11.13
N VAL A 217 14.55 0.33 -10.96
CA VAL A 217 14.16 -0.94 -11.58
C VAL A 217 13.01 -0.67 -12.53
N HIS A 218 13.20 -1.02 -13.81
CA HIS A 218 12.12 -1.01 -14.77
C HIS A 218 11.28 -2.29 -14.61
N ILE A 219 9.99 -2.12 -14.41
CA ILE A 219 9.01 -3.20 -14.34
C ILE A 219 8.37 -3.36 -15.72
N PRO A 220 8.59 -4.48 -16.42
CA PRO A 220 8.15 -4.61 -17.83
C PRO A 220 6.64 -4.77 -17.98
N TRP A 221 5.91 -4.84 -16.89
CA TRP A 221 4.45 -4.98 -16.86
C TRP A 221 3.79 -3.66 -16.47
N PRO A 222 2.93 -3.09 -17.34
CA PRO A 222 2.23 -1.84 -17.07
C PRO A 222 1.37 -1.87 -15.81
N GLY A 223 1.31 -0.70 -15.14
CA GLY A 223 0.49 -0.49 -13.94
C GLY A 223 1.20 -0.92 -12.67
N VAL A 224 2.56 -0.75 -12.57
CA VAL A 224 3.24 -0.93 -11.28
C VAL A 224 2.65 0.05 -10.27
N ASP A 225 2.12 -0.50 -9.15
CA ASP A 225 1.17 0.24 -8.33
C ASP A 225 1.60 0.26 -6.86
N HIS A 226 1.25 -0.76 -6.08
CA HIS A 226 1.57 -0.86 -4.66
C HIS A 226 2.65 -1.91 -4.41
N LEU A 227 3.30 -1.80 -3.25
CA LEU A 227 4.31 -2.77 -2.83
C LEU A 227 4.32 -2.95 -1.31
N ASP A 228 4.89 -4.07 -0.86
CA ASP A 228 5.32 -4.24 0.53
C ASP A 228 6.64 -5.01 0.57
N PHE A 229 7.36 -4.89 1.68
CA PHE A 229 8.69 -5.47 1.87
C PHE A 229 8.63 -6.79 2.61
N SER A 230 9.60 -7.67 2.33
CA SER A 230 9.92 -8.82 3.20
C SER A 230 10.22 -8.37 4.63
N LYS A 231 10.16 -9.31 5.57
CA LYS A 231 10.40 -9.05 7.00
C LYS A 231 11.76 -8.37 7.25
N ASP A 232 12.78 -8.81 6.54
CA ASP A 232 14.17 -8.32 6.59
C ASP A 232 14.43 -7.12 5.67
N GLY A 233 13.54 -6.86 4.72
CA GLY A 233 13.68 -5.80 3.74
C GLY A 233 14.58 -6.14 2.55
N ASP A 234 15.04 -7.39 2.42
CA ASP A 234 15.93 -7.81 1.35
C ASP A 234 15.26 -7.80 -0.03
N TYR A 235 13.95 -7.95 -0.07
CA TYR A 235 13.16 -7.81 -1.29
C TYR A 235 11.81 -7.14 -1.01
N LEU A 236 11.16 -6.72 -2.07
CA LEU A 236 9.78 -6.28 -2.07
C LEU A 236 8.97 -7.06 -3.12
N LEU A 237 7.66 -7.17 -2.89
CA LEU A 237 6.72 -7.55 -3.93
C LEU A 237 5.91 -6.33 -4.37
N ALA A 238 5.81 -6.10 -5.69
CA ALA A 238 5.06 -5.00 -6.27
C ALA A 238 4.01 -5.52 -7.26
N SER A 239 2.79 -5.04 -7.14
CA SER A 239 1.70 -5.33 -8.08
C SER A 239 1.88 -4.57 -9.39
N SER A 240 1.37 -5.14 -10.48
CA SER A 240 1.21 -4.50 -11.78
C SER A 240 -0.25 -4.64 -12.21
N GLU A 241 -1.07 -3.64 -11.87
CA GLU A 241 -2.53 -3.66 -11.95
C GLU A 241 -3.02 -4.11 -13.33
N TRP A 242 -2.52 -3.47 -14.39
CA TRP A 242 -3.06 -3.69 -15.74
C TRP A 242 -2.56 -4.96 -16.41
N SER A 243 -1.63 -5.64 -15.79
CA SER A 243 -0.98 -6.83 -16.35
C SER A 243 -1.29 -8.12 -15.60
N GLY A 244 -1.89 -8.05 -14.41
CA GLY A 244 -2.16 -9.25 -13.61
C GLY A 244 -0.89 -9.91 -13.07
N VAL A 245 0.17 -9.13 -12.81
CA VAL A 245 1.48 -9.62 -12.39
C VAL A 245 1.88 -9.03 -11.05
N VAL A 246 2.57 -9.83 -10.24
CA VAL A 246 3.28 -9.39 -9.04
C VAL A 246 4.78 -9.64 -9.24
N SER A 247 5.57 -8.59 -9.13
CA SER A 247 7.02 -8.59 -9.35
C SER A 247 7.77 -8.71 -8.03
N LYS A 248 8.87 -9.46 -7.99
CA LYS A 248 9.82 -9.51 -6.88
C LYS A 248 11.07 -8.72 -7.23
N VAL A 249 11.42 -7.74 -6.42
CA VAL A 249 12.59 -6.88 -6.62
C VAL A 249 13.54 -7.02 -5.43
N ASP A 250 14.79 -7.32 -5.69
CA ASP A 250 15.89 -7.29 -4.71
C ASP A 250 16.19 -5.83 -4.35
N THR A 251 16.01 -5.45 -3.09
CA THR A 251 16.16 -4.06 -2.64
C THR A 251 17.59 -3.61 -2.47
N ASN A 252 18.52 -4.56 -2.31
CA ASN A 252 19.95 -4.30 -2.14
C ASN A 252 20.63 -4.11 -3.50
N LYS A 253 20.33 -5.01 -4.46
CA LYS A 253 20.84 -4.91 -5.83
C LYS A 253 20.05 -3.93 -6.69
N MET A 254 18.81 -3.62 -6.28
CA MET A 254 17.85 -2.82 -7.07
C MET A 254 17.62 -3.46 -8.45
N GLU A 255 17.26 -4.75 -8.45
CA GLU A 255 17.04 -5.57 -9.65
C GLU A 255 15.72 -6.34 -9.56
N LEU A 256 15.04 -6.46 -10.70
CA LEU A 256 13.91 -7.39 -10.85
C LEU A 256 14.46 -8.82 -10.86
N VAL A 257 14.05 -9.64 -9.90
CA VAL A 257 14.59 -11.00 -9.74
C VAL A 257 13.60 -12.10 -10.10
N ASP A 258 12.30 -11.86 -9.95
CA ASP A 258 11.26 -12.85 -10.29
C ASP A 258 9.90 -12.17 -10.43
N HIS A 259 8.88 -12.95 -10.84
CA HIS A 259 7.49 -12.51 -10.92
C HIS A 259 6.52 -13.70 -10.87
N VAL A 260 5.25 -13.41 -10.60
CA VAL A 260 4.14 -14.36 -10.70
C VAL A 260 2.94 -13.71 -11.38
N GLU A 261 2.31 -14.44 -12.32
CA GLU A 261 0.99 -14.09 -12.83
C GLU A 261 -0.05 -14.56 -11.82
N VAL A 262 -0.88 -13.65 -11.32
CA VAL A 262 -1.95 -14.00 -10.39
C VAL A 262 -3.23 -14.39 -11.14
N THR A 263 -4.02 -15.28 -10.55
CA THR A 263 -5.31 -15.70 -11.15
C THR A 263 -6.37 -14.59 -11.04
N GLY A 264 -6.19 -13.66 -10.13
CA GLY A 264 -6.96 -12.44 -9.98
C GLY A 264 -6.72 -11.45 -11.14
N LEU A 265 -7.66 -10.56 -11.36
CA LEU A 265 -7.54 -9.47 -12.34
C LEU A 265 -7.35 -8.14 -11.61
N LEU A 266 -6.51 -7.28 -12.17
CA LEU A 266 -6.20 -5.95 -11.64
C LEU A 266 -5.66 -6.04 -10.18
N PRO A 267 -4.48 -6.67 -9.94
CA PRO A 267 -3.83 -6.67 -8.64
C PRO A 267 -3.41 -5.26 -8.25
N VAL A 268 -3.76 -4.84 -7.03
CA VAL A 268 -3.52 -3.50 -6.50
C VAL A 268 -2.74 -3.58 -5.19
N ASP A 269 -3.35 -3.30 -4.02
CA ASP A 269 -2.60 -3.23 -2.77
C ASP A 269 -1.93 -4.56 -2.37
N VAL A 270 -0.77 -4.45 -1.76
CA VAL A 270 0.09 -5.57 -1.33
C VAL A 270 0.40 -5.44 0.16
N LYS A 271 0.24 -6.51 0.93
CA LYS A 271 0.58 -6.55 2.36
C LYS A 271 1.28 -7.86 2.73
N LEU A 272 2.36 -7.75 3.50
CA LEU A 272 3.01 -8.90 4.12
C LEU A 272 2.13 -9.46 5.25
N SER A 273 2.06 -10.79 5.39
CA SER A 273 1.42 -11.43 6.54
C SER A 273 2.14 -11.08 7.86
N PRO A 274 1.45 -11.11 9.01
CA PRO A 274 2.09 -10.82 10.30
C PRO A 274 3.31 -11.69 10.63
N ASP A 275 3.30 -12.95 10.24
CA ASP A 275 4.41 -13.89 10.41
C ASP A 275 5.52 -13.76 9.35
N GLY A 276 5.30 -12.90 8.35
CA GLY A 276 6.26 -12.66 7.27
C GLY A 276 6.36 -13.77 6.23
N SER A 277 5.47 -14.76 6.24
CA SER A 277 5.57 -15.96 5.39
C SER A 277 4.96 -15.81 4.00
N VAL A 278 3.93 -14.98 3.85
CA VAL A 278 3.21 -14.78 2.58
C VAL A 278 2.87 -13.31 2.36
N PHE A 279 2.54 -12.96 1.11
CA PHE A 279 1.97 -11.67 0.76
C PHE A 279 0.52 -11.82 0.32
N TYR A 280 -0.32 -10.91 0.78
CA TYR A 280 -1.70 -10.73 0.35
C TYR A 280 -1.76 -9.64 -0.71
N VAL A 281 -2.44 -9.91 -1.82
CA VAL A 281 -2.59 -8.98 -2.94
C VAL A 281 -4.06 -8.84 -3.30
N ALA A 282 -4.60 -7.63 -3.15
CA ALA A 282 -5.98 -7.36 -3.53
C ALA A 282 -6.14 -7.35 -5.05
N ASN A 283 -7.22 -7.95 -5.56
CA ASN A 283 -7.50 -8.03 -7.00
C ASN A 283 -8.84 -7.36 -7.31
N GLN A 284 -8.78 -6.12 -7.78
CA GLN A 284 -9.96 -5.28 -7.99
C GLN A 284 -10.92 -5.88 -9.02
N GLY A 285 -10.39 -6.45 -10.09
CA GLY A 285 -11.20 -7.02 -11.17
C GLY A 285 -11.85 -8.36 -10.84
N SER A 286 -11.32 -9.11 -9.87
CA SER A 286 -11.82 -10.45 -9.49
C SER A 286 -12.54 -10.48 -8.14
N GLY A 287 -12.49 -9.41 -7.36
CA GLY A 287 -13.19 -9.30 -6.07
C GLY A 287 -12.67 -10.29 -5.04
N GLY A 288 -11.36 -10.31 -4.82
CA GLY A 288 -10.72 -11.18 -3.83
C GLY A 288 -9.25 -10.86 -3.62
N VAL A 289 -8.59 -11.66 -2.80
CA VAL A 289 -7.20 -11.49 -2.40
C VAL A 289 -6.41 -12.73 -2.75
N SER A 290 -5.35 -12.56 -3.54
CA SER A 290 -4.34 -13.60 -3.82
C SER A 290 -3.40 -13.73 -2.65
N VAL A 291 -3.02 -14.95 -2.29
CA VAL A 291 -1.99 -15.27 -1.30
C VAL A 291 -0.76 -15.78 -2.03
N ILE A 292 0.35 -15.09 -1.88
CA ILE A 292 1.59 -15.36 -2.62
C ILE A 292 2.67 -15.89 -1.70
N ASP A 293 3.21 -17.06 -2.03
CA ASP A 293 4.43 -17.61 -1.45
C ASP A 293 5.63 -16.90 -2.12
N PRO A 294 6.38 -16.04 -1.41
CA PRO A 294 7.45 -15.23 -2.00
C PRO A 294 8.71 -16.03 -2.32
N ASP A 295 8.92 -17.20 -1.67
CA ASP A 295 10.09 -18.04 -1.91
C ASP A 295 9.94 -18.83 -3.22
N LYS A 296 8.72 -19.23 -3.53
CA LYS A 296 8.40 -19.95 -4.76
C LYS A 296 7.91 -19.05 -5.88
N MET A 297 7.66 -17.77 -5.61
CA MET A 297 6.95 -16.82 -6.47
C MET A 297 5.72 -17.47 -7.09
N LYS A 298 4.81 -17.90 -6.22
CA LYS A 298 3.61 -18.63 -6.62
C LYS A 298 2.40 -18.19 -5.82
N GLU A 299 1.28 -17.99 -6.51
CA GLU A 299 -0.03 -17.90 -5.86
C GLU A 299 -0.41 -19.27 -5.30
N ILE A 300 -0.62 -19.32 -3.97
CA ILE A 300 -0.93 -20.56 -3.25
C ILE A 300 -2.39 -20.65 -2.82
N ASP A 301 -3.09 -19.50 -2.75
CA ASP A 301 -4.53 -19.43 -2.43
C ASP A 301 -5.14 -18.15 -3.01
N PHE A 302 -6.47 -18.14 -3.12
CA PHE A 302 -7.28 -16.97 -3.49
C PHE A 302 -8.52 -16.90 -2.60
N VAL A 303 -8.63 -15.83 -1.81
CA VAL A 303 -9.72 -15.60 -0.87
C VAL A 303 -10.75 -14.66 -1.50
N PRO A 304 -11.94 -15.14 -1.89
CA PRO A 304 -13.01 -14.27 -2.37
C PRO A 304 -13.49 -13.31 -1.28
N THR A 305 -13.60 -12.01 -1.60
CA THR A 305 -14.07 -10.97 -0.67
C THR A 305 -15.34 -10.30 -1.19
N GLY A 306 -15.22 -9.32 -2.05
CA GLY A 306 -16.34 -8.58 -2.64
C GLY A 306 -15.92 -7.86 -3.92
N ALA A 307 -16.86 -7.35 -4.67
CA ALA A 307 -16.58 -6.69 -5.95
C ALA A 307 -15.71 -5.44 -5.74
N GLY A 308 -14.59 -5.38 -6.48
CA GLY A 308 -13.67 -4.25 -6.42
C GLY A 308 -12.71 -4.29 -5.23
N ALA A 309 -12.21 -5.46 -4.83
CA ALA A 309 -11.20 -5.59 -3.77
C ALA A 309 -9.98 -4.70 -4.07
N HIS A 310 -9.64 -3.77 -3.13
CA HIS A 310 -8.64 -2.74 -3.40
C HIS A 310 -7.65 -2.53 -2.25
N GLY A 311 -7.99 -1.74 -1.23
CA GLY A 311 -7.10 -1.46 -0.10
C GLY A 311 -7.03 -2.62 0.90
N LEU A 312 -5.88 -2.79 1.53
CA LEU A 312 -5.59 -3.79 2.54
C LEU A 312 -5.08 -3.12 3.83
N GLN A 313 -5.62 -3.52 4.99
CA GLN A 313 -5.17 -3.03 6.29
C GLN A 313 -5.11 -4.16 7.30
N ILE A 314 -3.97 -4.30 7.98
CA ILE A 314 -3.81 -5.24 9.09
C ILE A 314 -4.58 -4.71 10.31
N SER A 315 -5.34 -5.58 11.00
CA SER A 315 -6.00 -5.21 12.26
C SER A 315 -4.98 -4.87 13.37
N ARG A 316 -5.38 -4.07 14.36
CA ARG A 316 -4.47 -3.65 15.44
C ARG A 316 -3.86 -4.83 16.20
N ASP A 317 -4.59 -5.91 16.38
CA ASP A 317 -4.10 -7.14 17.03
C ASP A 317 -3.36 -8.09 16.08
N ALA A 318 -3.16 -7.70 14.82
CA ALA A 318 -2.54 -8.47 13.75
C ALA A 318 -3.18 -9.87 13.52
N LYS A 319 -4.47 -10.04 13.82
CA LYS A 319 -5.18 -11.31 13.60
C LYS A 319 -6.04 -11.32 12.35
N SER A 320 -6.35 -10.13 11.81
CA SER A 320 -7.24 -9.99 10.66
C SER A 320 -6.68 -9.02 9.62
N LEU A 321 -7.11 -9.21 8.38
CA LEU A 321 -6.90 -8.32 7.26
C LEU A 321 -8.23 -7.71 6.83
N TYR A 322 -8.33 -6.38 6.87
CA TYR A 322 -9.44 -5.64 6.28
C TYR A 322 -9.20 -5.44 4.80
N VAL A 323 -10.23 -5.68 3.99
CA VAL A 323 -10.19 -5.55 2.53
C VAL A 323 -11.33 -4.66 2.08
N SER A 324 -11.03 -3.53 1.45
CA SER A 324 -12.08 -2.70 0.84
C SER A 324 -12.60 -3.35 -0.44
N ASN A 325 -13.92 -3.36 -0.60
CA ASN A 325 -14.59 -3.82 -1.81
C ASN A 325 -15.26 -2.61 -2.46
N ARG A 326 -14.48 -1.88 -3.25
CA ARG A 326 -14.82 -0.56 -3.80
C ARG A 326 -16.13 -0.52 -4.58
N MET A 327 -16.42 -1.56 -5.35
CA MET A 327 -17.63 -1.63 -6.17
C MET A 327 -18.83 -2.24 -5.44
N GLU A 328 -18.61 -2.95 -4.33
CA GLU A 328 -19.66 -3.52 -3.50
C GLU A 328 -20.10 -2.55 -2.38
N GLY A 329 -19.28 -1.56 -2.03
CA GLY A 329 -19.53 -0.66 -0.92
C GLY A 329 -19.38 -1.33 0.44
N SER A 330 -18.39 -2.22 0.58
CA SER A 330 -18.19 -3.01 1.80
C SER A 330 -16.72 -3.16 2.17
N VAL A 331 -16.49 -3.62 3.39
CA VAL A 331 -15.19 -4.06 3.91
C VAL A 331 -15.33 -5.52 4.33
N SER A 332 -14.49 -6.40 3.78
CA SER A 332 -14.39 -7.79 4.24
C SER A 332 -13.30 -7.94 5.28
N VAL A 333 -13.51 -8.80 6.26
CA VAL A 333 -12.54 -9.15 7.31
C VAL A 333 -12.05 -10.57 7.07
N ILE A 334 -10.76 -10.73 6.79
CA ILE A 334 -10.13 -12.05 6.63
C ILE A 334 -9.37 -12.38 7.91
N ASP A 335 -9.65 -13.53 8.50
CA ASP A 335 -8.90 -14.08 9.64
C ASP A 335 -7.61 -14.76 9.13
N PHE A 336 -6.45 -14.34 9.62
CA PHE A 336 -5.16 -14.86 9.18
C PHE A 336 -4.93 -16.33 9.52
N LYS A 337 -5.53 -16.83 10.60
CA LYS A 337 -5.36 -18.22 11.01
C LYS A 337 -6.08 -19.19 10.09
N THR A 338 -7.23 -18.79 9.57
CA THR A 338 -8.10 -19.65 8.74
C THR A 338 -8.03 -19.29 7.26
N ASN A 339 -7.49 -18.12 6.94
CA ASN A 339 -7.46 -17.53 5.60
C ASN A 339 -8.86 -17.43 4.97
N LYS A 340 -9.86 -17.03 5.77
CA LYS A 340 -11.26 -16.93 5.34
C LYS A 340 -11.87 -15.60 5.77
N VAL A 341 -12.83 -15.13 4.98
CA VAL A 341 -13.69 -14.01 5.36
C VAL A 341 -14.59 -14.46 6.51
N THR A 342 -14.50 -13.75 7.62
CA THR A 342 -15.32 -13.96 8.84
C THR A 342 -16.44 -12.97 8.96
N ASP A 343 -16.24 -11.75 8.48
CA ASP A 343 -17.20 -10.66 8.56
C ASP A 343 -17.21 -9.81 7.29
N LYS A 344 -18.32 -9.12 7.07
CA LYS A 344 -18.47 -8.13 6.01
C LYS A 344 -19.28 -6.93 6.50
N TRP A 345 -18.67 -5.75 6.44
CA TRP A 345 -19.23 -4.48 6.89
C TRP A 345 -19.58 -3.59 5.70
N PHE A 346 -20.70 -2.87 5.77
CA PHE A 346 -21.15 -2.05 4.66
C PHE A 346 -20.94 -0.56 4.93
N THR A 347 -20.25 0.12 4.01
CA THR A 347 -20.06 1.58 4.03
C THR A 347 -21.13 2.31 3.22
N GLY A 348 -21.70 1.64 2.23
CA GLY A 348 -22.71 2.19 1.34
C GLY A 348 -22.19 3.07 0.20
N GLY A 349 -20.85 3.17 0.03
CA GLY A 349 -20.24 3.93 -1.05
C GLY A 349 -19.10 3.18 -1.72
N SER A 350 -17.99 3.83 -2.03
CA SER A 350 -16.84 3.25 -2.70
C SER A 350 -15.60 3.22 -1.80
N PRO A 351 -15.56 2.36 -0.76
CA PRO A 351 -14.43 2.28 0.18
C PRO A 351 -13.14 1.95 -0.56
N ASP A 352 -12.06 2.65 -0.21
CA ASP A 352 -10.82 2.62 -0.95
C ASP A 352 -9.62 2.26 -0.07
N MET A 353 -8.92 3.23 0.48
CA MET A 353 -7.77 3.03 1.36
C MET A 353 -8.15 3.18 2.83
N PHE A 354 -7.28 2.66 3.70
CA PHE A 354 -7.56 2.53 5.12
C PHE A 354 -6.52 3.18 6.01
N GLN A 355 -6.96 3.57 7.22
CA GLN A 355 -6.12 3.71 8.41
C GLN A 355 -6.89 3.35 9.67
N LEU A 356 -6.16 2.85 10.68
CA LEU A 356 -6.70 2.59 12.01
C LEU A 356 -6.41 3.76 12.96
N SER A 357 -7.35 4.02 13.89
CA SER A 357 -7.04 4.84 15.06
C SER A 357 -5.93 4.20 15.90
N PRO A 358 -5.16 4.96 16.71
CA PRO A 358 -4.10 4.41 17.55
C PRO A 358 -4.57 3.28 18.49
N ASP A 359 -5.77 3.38 19.04
CA ASP A 359 -6.39 2.37 19.89
C ASP A 359 -7.01 1.20 19.10
N GLY A 360 -6.98 1.26 17.77
CA GLY A 360 -7.51 0.23 16.88
C GLY A 360 -9.04 0.10 16.86
N ARG A 361 -9.80 0.98 17.54
CA ARG A 361 -11.26 0.88 17.64
C ARG A 361 -12.01 1.44 16.45
N GLN A 362 -11.37 2.30 15.68
CA GLN A 362 -11.94 2.91 14.48
C GLN A 362 -11.13 2.54 13.25
N LEU A 363 -11.83 2.12 12.20
CA LEU A 363 -11.28 1.96 10.86
C LEU A 363 -11.75 3.15 10.01
N TRP A 364 -10.81 3.96 9.58
CA TRP A 364 -11.02 5.11 8.72
C TRP A 364 -10.79 4.70 7.28
N VAL A 365 -11.76 4.98 6.42
CA VAL A 365 -11.80 4.47 5.03
C VAL A 365 -12.10 5.63 4.09
N SER A 366 -11.21 5.93 3.14
CA SER A 366 -11.53 6.86 2.08
C SER A 366 -12.59 6.29 1.13
N GLY A 367 -13.49 7.13 0.64
CA GLY A 367 -14.55 6.78 -0.32
C GLY A 367 -14.34 7.48 -1.64
N ARG A 368 -13.52 6.86 -2.51
CA ARG A 368 -12.93 7.52 -3.69
C ARG A 368 -13.93 8.23 -4.60
N TYR A 369 -15.00 7.55 -4.95
CA TYR A 369 -15.95 8.08 -5.93
C TYR A 369 -17.13 8.83 -5.31
N ASP A 370 -17.20 8.87 -3.98
CA ASP A 370 -18.27 9.51 -3.22
C ASP A 370 -17.85 10.84 -2.60
N GLY A 371 -16.54 11.18 -2.66
CA GLY A 371 -16.01 12.36 -1.99
C GLY A 371 -16.26 12.30 -0.47
N ALA A 372 -15.94 11.16 0.16
CA ALA A 372 -16.25 10.93 1.57
C ALA A 372 -15.15 10.15 2.27
N VAL A 373 -15.19 10.17 3.60
CA VAL A 373 -14.49 9.26 4.50
C VAL A 373 -15.52 8.56 5.36
N TYR A 374 -15.43 7.24 5.47
CA TYR A 374 -16.25 6.40 6.34
C TYR A 374 -15.46 6.03 7.58
N VAL A 375 -16.10 6.09 8.73
CA VAL A 375 -15.52 5.64 10.01
C VAL A 375 -16.33 4.47 10.52
N LEU A 376 -15.69 3.31 10.68
CA LEU A 376 -16.31 2.08 11.14
C LEU A 376 -15.80 1.72 12.53
N ASP A 377 -16.68 1.17 13.38
CA ASP A 377 -16.29 0.49 14.61
C ASP A 377 -15.67 -0.87 14.27
N THR A 378 -14.43 -1.10 14.67
CA THR A 378 -13.71 -2.35 14.32
C THR A 378 -14.21 -3.59 15.04
N LYS A 379 -14.97 -3.42 16.13
CA LYS A 379 -15.52 -4.52 16.90
C LYS A 379 -16.87 -5.00 16.36
N THR A 380 -17.70 -4.06 15.90
CA THR A 380 -19.08 -4.36 15.46
C THR A 380 -19.26 -4.28 13.97
N GLY A 381 -18.37 -3.56 13.27
CA GLY A 381 -18.51 -3.24 11.85
C GLY A 381 -19.51 -2.13 11.55
N ASP A 382 -20.07 -1.48 12.58
CA ASP A 382 -21.05 -0.43 12.42
C ASP A 382 -20.43 0.83 11.81
N LEU A 383 -21.12 1.44 10.86
CA LEU A 383 -20.75 2.74 10.31
C LEU A 383 -21.06 3.85 11.34
N LEU A 384 -20.02 4.38 11.97
CA LEU A 384 -20.13 5.44 12.99
C LEU A 384 -20.39 6.81 12.35
N LYS A 385 -19.72 7.10 11.22
CA LYS A 385 -19.78 8.41 10.57
C LYS A 385 -19.45 8.32 9.08
N THR A 386 -20.10 9.16 8.31
CA THR A 386 -19.67 9.56 6.95
C THR A 386 -19.31 11.04 6.99
N ILE A 387 -18.11 11.39 6.52
CA ILE A 387 -17.56 12.75 6.48
C ILE A 387 -17.33 13.08 5.00
N TYR A 388 -17.97 14.12 4.49
CA TYR A 388 -17.79 14.55 3.10
C TYR A 388 -16.54 15.41 2.97
N THR A 389 -15.67 15.08 2.03
CA THR A 389 -14.37 15.70 1.75
C THR A 389 -14.38 16.34 0.36
N GLY A 390 -13.20 16.69 -0.15
CA GLY A 390 -13.03 17.07 -1.56
C GLY A 390 -13.23 15.90 -2.53
N ALA A 391 -13.03 16.17 -3.82
CA ALA A 391 -13.32 15.21 -4.88
C ALA A 391 -12.23 14.13 -5.02
N GLN A 392 -12.65 12.89 -5.05
CA GLN A 392 -11.82 11.68 -5.16
C GLN A 392 -10.76 11.57 -4.06
N PRO A 393 -11.14 11.49 -2.77
CA PRO A 393 -10.19 11.11 -1.72
C PRO A 393 -9.67 9.70 -2.00
N HIS A 394 -8.34 9.49 -1.91
CA HIS A 394 -7.74 8.18 -2.16
C HIS A 394 -6.94 7.69 -0.96
N GLY A 395 -5.71 8.17 -0.80
CA GLY A 395 -4.96 7.88 0.40
C GLY A 395 -5.64 8.44 1.66
N ILE A 396 -5.31 7.88 2.80
CA ILE A 396 -5.76 8.38 4.10
C ILE A 396 -4.67 8.07 5.14
N ALA A 397 -4.27 9.05 5.93
CA ALA A 397 -3.29 8.87 6.99
C ALA A 397 -3.85 9.33 8.33
N TYR A 398 -3.91 8.44 9.30
CA TYR A 398 -4.16 8.79 10.71
C TYR A 398 -2.80 8.97 11.39
N PHE A 399 -2.52 10.14 11.93
CA PHE A 399 -1.23 10.45 12.52
C PHE A 399 -1.39 11.31 13.80
N PRO A 400 -0.60 11.03 14.85
CA PRO A 400 0.38 9.94 14.99
C PRO A 400 -0.27 8.56 15.15
N ASN A 401 0.52 7.50 14.94
CA ASN A 401 0.07 6.11 15.06
C ASN A 401 1.18 5.23 15.68
N PRO A 402 0.84 4.12 16.38
CA PRO A 402 1.81 3.19 16.95
C PRO A 402 2.73 2.54 15.92
N GLY A 403 3.98 2.30 16.29
CA GLY A 403 5.00 1.64 15.51
C GLY A 403 6.40 2.15 15.81
N ARG A 404 7.42 1.36 15.49
CA ARG A 404 8.82 1.79 15.61
C ARG A 404 9.24 2.73 14.50
N PHE A 405 8.70 2.50 13.31
CA PHE A 405 8.94 3.27 12.09
C PHE A 405 7.77 3.12 11.12
N SER A 406 7.71 3.98 10.13
CA SER A 406 6.77 3.89 9.02
C SER A 406 7.48 3.36 7.77
N LEU A 407 6.87 2.40 7.09
CA LEU A 407 7.28 2.02 5.73
C LEU A 407 6.73 2.97 4.66
N GLY A 408 6.02 4.01 5.05
CA GLY A 408 5.38 4.95 4.13
C GLY A 408 3.93 4.59 3.81
N HIS A 409 3.49 4.82 2.61
CA HIS A 409 2.18 4.51 2.04
C HIS A 409 1.02 4.61 3.04
N ASN A 410 0.44 5.79 3.19
CA ASN A 410 -0.66 6.06 4.13
C ASN A 410 -0.35 5.75 5.62
N GLY A 411 0.83 5.26 5.94
CA GLY A 411 1.22 4.85 7.28
C GLY A 411 1.15 3.33 7.49
N VAL A 412 1.96 2.58 6.76
CA VAL A 412 2.26 1.18 7.10
C VAL A 412 3.31 1.18 8.19
N TYR A 413 2.90 0.89 9.42
CA TYR A 413 3.77 0.94 10.59
C TYR A 413 4.25 -0.47 10.98
N ARG A 414 5.55 -0.57 11.37
CA ARG A 414 6.15 -1.81 11.88
C ARG A 414 6.95 -1.60 13.15
#